data_0341d833c6f28063ec9f53b7a6f67498
#
_entry.id   0341d833c6f28063ec9f53b7a6f67498
#
_cell.length_a   1.000
_cell.length_b   1.000
_cell.length_c   1.000
_cell.angle_alpha   90.00
_cell.angle_beta   90.00
_cell.angle_gamma   90.00
#
_symmetry.space_group_name_H-M   'P 1'
#
loop_
_entity.id
_entity.type
_entity.pdbx_description
1 polymer ?
#
loop_
_entity_poly.entity_id
_entity_poly.type
_entity_poly.pdbx_seq_one_letter_code
_entity_poly.pdbx_strand_id
1 'polypeptide(L)'
;MGEKSHYNYRVEPQDVDFTLRATIPSLGSAILNTAGIDAHGKGFGVDALNADNHSWVLSRMAVEFDCQPGQYTDYTIATWINEYGRVLSTRNFTLTDAAGNEFGRAVTQWAMIDLQSRSAIDLSWVGDAHADAIVDAAPPTDKPRKIRAVSPTATAEHRVVYSDIDFNRHVNTMRYIEMMIDMLPLEMLMQEAPVRLDIHFLRECRYGQTLAVGYEQRGLTALFEIRSDAGTVAVRASIEWK
;
A
#
# COMPACT_ATOMS: atom_id res chain seq x y z
N MET A 1 14.26 -3.43 -22.88
CA MET A 1 13.74 -2.36 -22.02
C MET A 1 12.25 -2.60 -21.90
N GLY A 2 11.75 -2.78 -20.68
CA GLY A 2 10.35 -3.08 -20.43
C GLY A 2 9.44 -1.89 -20.75
N GLU A 3 8.15 -2.17 -20.88
CA GLU A 3 7.11 -1.17 -21.05
C GLU A 3 6.21 -1.13 -19.81
N LYS A 4 5.55 0.01 -19.56
CA LYS A 4 4.53 0.12 -18.52
C LYS A 4 3.35 -0.79 -18.87
N SER A 5 2.88 -1.56 -17.90
CA SER A 5 1.65 -2.35 -18.05
C SER A 5 0.45 -1.50 -17.64
N HIS A 6 -0.70 -1.70 -18.29
CA HIS A 6 -1.92 -0.92 -18.05
C HIS A 6 -3.08 -1.85 -17.74
N TYR A 7 -3.87 -1.49 -16.71
CA TYR A 7 -5.01 -2.26 -16.22
C TYR A 7 -6.22 -1.34 -16.01
N ASN A 8 -7.37 -1.74 -16.56
CA ASN A 8 -8.59 -0.96 -16.49
C ASN A 8 -9.42 -1.36 -15.28
N TYR A 9 -9.97 -0.36 -14.60
CA TYR A 9 -10.79 -0.47 -13.42
C TYR A 9 -12.04 0.41 -13.56
N ARG A 10 -13.01 0.15 -12.70
CA ARG A 10 -14.16 1.01 -12.47
C ARG A 10 -14.36 1.15 -10.98
N VAL A 11 -14.77 2.34 -10.53
CA VAL A 11 -15.19 2.56 -9.14
C VAL A 11 -16.58 1.94 -8.96
N GLU A 12 -16.65 0.82 -8.25
CA GLU A 12 -17.89 0.11 -7.98
C GLU A 12 -18.56 0.62 -6.68
N PRO A 13 -19.87 0.31 -6.43
CA PRO A 13 -20.58 0.77 -5.24
C PRO A 13 -19.91 0.43 -3.89
N GLN A 14 -19.17 -0.70 -3.82
CA GLN A 14 -18.43 -1.11 -2.62
C GLN A 14 -17.12 -0.37 -2.41
N ASP A 15 -16.66 0.40 -3.40
CA ASP A 15 -15.37 1.11 -3.36
C ASP A 15 -15.52 2.53 -2.79
N VAL A 16 -16.76 3.01 -2.64
CA VAL A 16 -17.06 4.37 -2.23
C VAL A 16 -17.54 4.46 -0.79
N ASP A 17 -17.35 5.61 -0.18
CA ASP A 17 -17.96 5.97 1.09
C ASP A 17 -19.34 6.68 0.89
N PHE A 18 -19.90 7.21 1.97
CA PHE A 18 -21.17 7.96 1.95
C PHE A 18 -21.14 9.27 1.14
N THR A 19 -19.96 9.75 0.74
CA THR A 19 -19.79 10.89 -0.18
C THR A 19 -19.83 10.47 -1.64
N LEU A 20 -20.02 9.15 -1.93
CA LEU A 20 -19.98 8.51 -3.24
C LEU A 20 -18.63 8.66 -3.96
N ARG A 21 -17.54 8.83 -3.21
CA ARG A 21 -16.16 8.87 -3.71
C ARG A 21 -15.39 7.64 -3.29
N ALA A 22 -14.49 7.19 -4.18
CA ALA A 22 -13.61 6.06 -3.91
C ALA A 22 -12.77 6.33 -2.65
N THR A 23 -12.69 5.35 -1.77
CA THR A 23 -11.92 5.47 -0.52
C THR A 23 -10.42 5.24 -0.77
N ILE A 24 -9.56 5.75 0.12
CA ILE A 24 -8.12 5.46 0.07
C ILE A 24 -7.86 3.94 0.13
N PRO A 25 -8.53 3.13 0.99
CA PRO A 25 -8.38 1.68 0.99
C PRO A 25 -8.80 1.01 -0.32
N SER A 26 -9.88 1.44 -0.98
CA SER A 26 -10.33 0.83 -2.24
C SER A 26 -9.35 1.09 -3.38
N LEU A 27 -8.87 2.33 -3.53
CA LEU A 27 -7.85 2.68 -4.51
C LEU A 27 -6.50 1.99 -4.20
N GLY A 28 -6.14 1.91 -2.91
CA GLY A 28 -4.96 1.16 -2.45
C GLY A 28 -5.06 -0.34 -2.79
N SER A 29 -6.24 -0.95 -2.63
CA SER A 29 -6.50 -2.33 -3.04
C SER A 29 -6.30 -2.53 -4.54
N ALA A 30 -6.82 -1.63 -5.37
CA ALA A 30 -6.64 -1.68 -6.82
C ALA A 30 -5.16 -1.58 -7.22
N ILE A 31 -4.38 -0.69 -6.55
CA ILE A 31 -2.92 -0.56 -6.75
C ILE A 31 -2.20 -1.87 -6.43
N LEU A 32 -2.47 -2.49 -5.26
CA LEU A 32 -1.81 -3.73 -4.87
C LEU A 32 -2.26 -4.94 -5.72
N ASN A 33 -3.53 -5.00 -6.12
CA ASN A 33 -4.02 -6.00 -7.07
C ASN A 33 -3.30 -5.88 -8.42
N THR A 34 -3.12 -4.66 -8.92
CA THR A 34 -2.35 -4.40 -10.15
C THR A 34 -0.92 -4.92 -10.03
N ALA A 35 -0.25 -4.69 -8.87
CA ALA A 35 1.08 -5.23 -8.63
C ALA A 35 1.12 -6.76 -8.71
N GLY A 36 0.14 -7.41 -8.10
CA GLY A 36 0.04 -8.89 -8.09
C GLY A 36 -0.22 -9.47 -9.48
N ILE A 37 -1.18 -8.91 -10.21
CA ILE A 37 -1.53 -9.36 -11.57
C ILE A 37 -0.34 -9.16 -12.52
N ASP A 38 0.32 -8.01 -12.47
CA ASP A 38 1.48 -7.71 -13.32
C ASP A 38 2.67 -8.63 -13.02
N ALA A 39 2.95 -8.88 -11.73
CA ALA A 39 4.00 -9.81 -11.32
C ALA A 39 3.71 -11.25 -11.75
N HIS A 40 2.45 -11.70 -11.62
CA HIS A 40 2.01 -13.01 -12.09
C HIS A 40 2.21 -13.15 -13.60
N GLY A 41 1.73 -12.18 -14.39
CA GLY A 41 1.85 -12.19 -15.85
C GLY A 41 3.30 -12.18 -16.35
N LYS A 42 4.23 -11.67 -15.54
CA LYS A 42 5.67 -11.63 -15.83
C LYS A 42 6.47 -12.80 -15.21
N GLY A 43 5.81 -13.77 -14.56
CA GLY A 43 6.41 -14.99 -14.05
C GLY A 43 7.19 -14.86 -12.73
N PHE A 44 7.01 -13.75 -11.99
CA PHE A 44 7.57 -13.56 -10.66
C PHE A 44 6.52 -13.19 -9.59
N GLY A 45 5.28 -13.61 -9.82
CA GLY A 45 4.19 -13.50 -8.84
C GLY A 45 4.40 -14.41 -7.62
N VAL A 46 3.53 -14.25 -6.63
CA VAL A 46 3.58 -15.03 -5.38
C VAL A 46 3.48 -16.53 -5.63
N ASP A 47 2.68 -16.94 -6.60
CA ASP A 47 2.48 -18.34 -7.01
C ASP A 47 3.77 -18.98 -7.52
N ALA A 48 4.51 -18.30 -8.39
CA ALA A 48 5.80 -18.77 -8.90
C ALA A 48 6.86 -18.82 -7.78
N LEU A 49 6.94 -17.76 -6.97
CA LEU A 49 7.95 -17.66 -5.92
C LEU A 49 7.73 -18.62 -4.75
N ASN A 50 6.47 -18.90 -4.39
CA ASN A 50 6.16 -19.85 -3.31
C ASN A 50 6.61 -21.28 -3.64
N ALA A 51 6.71 -21.64 -4.92
CA ALA A 51 7.28 -22.92 -5.33
C ALA A 51 8.75 -23.05 -4.93
N ASP A 52 9.48 -21.92 -4.89
CA ASP A 52 10.88 -21.82 -4.49
C ASP A 52 11.06 -21.37 -3.03
N ASN A 53 10.02 -21.48 -2.20
CA ASN A 53 10.02 -21.08 -0.78
C ASN A 53 10.27 -19.57 -0.56
N HIS A 54 9.98 -18.73 -1.57
CA HIS A 54 10.13 -17.27 -1.51
C HIS A 54 8.78 -16.57 -1.55
N SER A 55 8.70 -15.33 -1.05
CA SER A 55 7.51 -14.49 -1.21
C SER A 55 7.85 -13.01 -1.16
N TRP A 56 7.04 -12.20 -1.87
CA TRP A 56 7.09 -10.77 -1.76
C TRP A 56 6.39 -10.28 -0.49
N VAL A 57 7.02 -9.34 0.19
CA VAL A 57 6.45 -8.63 1.34
C VAL A 57 6.49 -7.13 1.06
N LEU A 58 5.34 -6.47 1.14
CA LEU A 58 5.25 -5.03 1.07
C LEU A 58 5.89 -4.42 2.33
N SER A 59 6.98 -3.68 2.13
CA SER A 59 7.71 -3.03 3.21
C SER A 59 7.23 -1.59 3.44
N ARG A 60 7.01 -0.85 2.34
CA ARG A 60 6.58 0.54 2.39
C ARG A 60 5.71 0.89 1.20
N MET A 61 4.80 1.83 1.41
CA MET A 61 3.97 2.39 0.35
C MET A 61 3.80 3.90 0.56
N ALA A 62 3.87 4.65 -0.52
CA ALA A 62 3.39 6.01 -0.61
C ALA A 62 2.33 6.08 -1.68
N VAL A 63 1.20 6.72 -1.39
CA VAL A 63 0.16 7.04 -2.37
C VAL A 63 -0.20 8.51 -2.29
N GLU A 64 -0.44 9.13 -3.42
CA GLU A 64 -0.99 10.47 -3.51
C GLU A 64 -2.22 10.46 -4.41
N PHE A 65 -3.27 11.14 -3.97
CA PHE A 65 -4.47 11.37 -4.75
C PHE A 65 -4.75 12.87 -4.79
N ASP A 66 -4.83 13.44 -5.98
CA ASP A 66 -5.21 14.84 -6.19
C ASP A 66 -6.71 15.02 -6.01
N CYS A 67 -7.48 13.97 -6.34
CA CYS A 67 -8.91 13.83 -6.05
C CYS A 67 -9.26 12.34 -5.96
N GLN A 68 -10.44 12.03 -5.43
CA GLN A 68 -10.99 10.68 -5.39
C GLN A 68 -12.13 10.58 -6.40
N PRO A 69 -12.04 9.66 -7.39
CA PRO A 69 -13.06 9.52 -8.40
C PRO A 69 -14.39 9.07 -7.81
N GLY A 70 -15.50 9.54 -8.39
CA GLY A 70 -16.83 9.16 -7.99
C GLY A 70 -17.23 7.75 -8.43
N GLN A 71 -18.34 7.27 -7.88
CA GLN A 71 -18.94 5.99 -8.26
C GLN A 71 -19.14 5.87 -9.77
N TYR A 72 -18.89 4.68 -10.33
CA TYR A 72 -19.00 4.35 -11.75
C TYR A 72 -18.00 5.06 -12.68
N THR A 73 -17.00 5.75 -12.13
CA THR A 73 -15.90 6.29 -12.93
C THR A 73 -14.97 5.18 -13.40
N ASP A 74 -14.73 5.11 -14.72
CA ASP A 74 -13.70 4.24 -15.30
C ASP A 74 -12.33 4.91 -15.16
N TYR A 75 -11.31 4.12 -14.83
CA TYR A 75 -9.93 4.58 -14.71
C TYR A 75 -8.92 3.50 -15.10
N THR A 76 -7.70 3.92 -15.37
CA THR A 76 -6.60 3.01 -15.73
C THR A 76 -5.48 3.16 -14.72
N ILE A 77 -4.91 2.04 -14.29
CA ILE A 77 -3.67 2.00 -13.51
C ILE A 77 -2.55 1.54 -14.43
N ALA A 78 -1.55 2.40 -14.62
CA ALA A 78 -0.28 2.00 -15.22
C ALA A 78 0.70 1.60 -14.11
N THR A 79 1.48 0.52 -14.31
CA THR A 79 2.50 0.07 -13.35
C THR A 79 3.81 -0.30 -14.02
N TRP A 80 4.91 -0.07 -13.33
CA TRP A 80 6.25 -0.47 -13.77
C TRP A 80 7.22 -0.61 -12.59
N ILE A 81 8.26 -1.41 -12.79
CA ILE A 81 9.40 -1.52 -11.89
C ILE A 81 10.52 -0.68 -12.50
N ASN A 82 11.11 0.23 -11.75
CA ASN A 82 12.23 1.03 -12.24
C ASN A 82 13.59 0.58 -11.69
N GLU A 83 13.59 -0.18 -10.60
CA GLU A 83 14.82 -0.70 -10.01
C GLU A 83 14.60 -1.95 -9.15
N TYR A 84 15.56 -2.86 -9.17
CA TYR A 84 15.80 -3.85 -8.14
C TYR A 84 17.05 -3.44 -7.37
N GLY A 85 16.85 -2.87 -6.16
CA GLY A 85 17.96 -2.66 -5.24
C GLY A 85 18.36 -3.99 -4.58
N ARG A 86 19.42 -3.97 -3.79
CA ARG A 86 19.90 -5.19 -3.11
C ARG A 86 18.88 -5.83 -2.17
N VAL A 87 18.05 -5.03 -1.50
CA VAL A 87 17.10 -5.49 -0.46
C VAL A 87 15.66 -5.19 -0.82
N LEU A 88 15.42 -4.12 -1.60
CA LEU A 88 14.08 -3.65 -1.95
C LEU A 88 13.96 -3.46 -3.46
N SER A 89 12.86 -3.95 -4.02
CA SER A 89 12.39 -3.58 -5.35
C SER A 89 11.45 -2.39 -5.25
N THR A 90 11.52 -1.46 -6.19
CA THR A 90 10.64 -0.30 -6.27
C THR A 90 9.68 -0.43 -7.44
N ARG A 91 8.39 -0.41 -7.16
CA ARG A 91 7.31 -0.46 -8.15
C ARG A 91 6.49 0.82 -8.08
N ASN A 92 6.16 1.34 -9.24
CA ASN A 92 5.50 2.63 -9.44
C ASN A 92 4.13 2.46 -10.07
N PHE A 93 3.25 3.44 -9.83
CA PHE A 93 1.89 3.44 -10.37
C PHE A 93 1.43 4.86 -10.68
N THR A 94 0.69 5.02 -11.78
CA THR A 94 -0.13 6.20 -12.05
C THR A 94 -1.56 5.78 -12.29
N LEU A 95 -2.51 6.58 -11.80
CA LEU A 95 -3.94 6.38 -11.98
C LEU A 95 -4.47 7.53 -12.83
N THR A 96 -5.10 7.19 -13.96
CA THR A 96 -5.64 8.16 -14.92
C THR A 96 -7.13 7.92 -15.16
N ASP A 97 -7.90 9.00 -15.30
CA ASP A 97 -9.29 8.94 -15.69
C ASP A 97 -9.45 8.56 -17.19
N ALA A 98 -10.68 8.38 -17.63
CA ALA A 98 -11.00 8.04 -19.01
C ALA A 98 -10.59 9.14 -20.03
N ALA A 99 -10.37 10.37 -19.58
CA ALA A 99 -9.88 11.47 -20.40
C ALA A 99 -8.34 11.54 -20.45
N GLY A 100 -7.65 10.67 -19.68
CA GLY A 100 -6.19 10.63 -19.60
C GLY A 100 -5.59 11.59 -18.57
N ASN A 101 -6.40 12.22 -17.70
CA ASN A 101 -5.89 13.07 -16.63
C ASN A 101 -5.44 12.20 -15.46
N GLU A 102 -4.21 12.42 -14.98
CA GLU A 102 -3.70 11.76 -13.80
C GLU A 102 -4.35 12.36 -12.55
N PHE A 103 -4.94 11.49 -11.71
CA PHE A 103 -5.52 11.87 -10.42
C PHE A 103 -4.86 11.19 -9.24
N GLY A 104 -4.02 10.19 -9.48
CA GLY A 104 -3.36 9.45 -8.42
C GLY A 104 -2.04 8.85 -8.85
N ARG A 105 -1.15 8.66 -7.88
CA ARG A 105 0.18 8.09 -8.06
C ARG A 105 0.63 7.32 -6.83
N ALA A 106 1.46 6.29 -7.04
CA ALA A 106 2.01 5.53 -5.91
C ALA A 106 3.41 5.01 -6.19
N VAL A 107 4.15 4.82 -5.10
CA VAL A 107 5.44 4.14 -5.06
C VAL A 107 5.41 3.11 -3.95
N THR A 108 5.68 1.85 -4.28
CA THR A 108 5.75 0.75 -3.31
C THR A 108 7.15 0.14 -3.28
N GLN A 109 7.58 -0.27 -2.10
CA GLN A 109 8.86 -0.93 -1.89
C GLN A 109 8.61 -2.34 -1.31
N TRP A 110 9.15 -3.33 -2.00
CA TRP A 110 8.94 -4.75 -1.71
C TRP A 110 10.25 -5.43 -1.35
N ALA A 111 10.25 -6.20 -0.27
CA ALA A 111 11.31 -7.13 0.06
C ALA A 111 10.91 -8.54 -0.38
N MET A 112 11.87 -9.35 -0.78
CA MET A 112 11.66 -10.80 -0.92
C MET A 112 12.17 -11.47 0.34
N ILE A 113 11.40 -12.44 0.85
CA ILE A 113 11.77 -13.23 2.02
C ILE A 113 11.79 -14.71 1.68
N ASP A 114 12.66 -15.43 2.33
CA ASP A 114 12.56 -16.89 2.47
C ASP A 114 11.46 -17.22 3.47
N LEU A 115 10.51 -18.07 3.07
CA LEU A 115 9.31 -18.39 3.87
C LEU A 115 9.62 -19.22 5.10
N GLN A 116 10.69 -20.01 5.08
CA GLN A 116 11.09 -20.88 6.19
C GLN A 116 11.89 -20.12 7.26
N SER A 117 12.94 -19.39 6.84
CA SER A 117 13.80 -18.64 7.76
C SER A 117 13.25 -17.26 8.11
N ARG A 118 12.28 -16.74 7.35
CA ARG A 118 11.69 -15.40 7.45
C ARG A 118 12.74 -14.28 7.28
N SER A 119 13.87 -14.58 6.66
CA SER A 119 14.94 -13.63 6.39
C SER A 119 14.79 -12.99 5.01
N ALA A 120 15.24 -11.73 4.90
CA ALA A 120 15.28 -11.04 3.61
C ALA A 120 16.32 -11.68 2.68
N ILE A 121 15.98 -11.74 1.39
CA ILE A 121 16.82 -12.28 0.32
C ILE A 121 17.49 -11.13 -0.42
N ASP A 122 18.71 -11.34 -0.88
CA ASP A 122 19.39 -10.43 -1.81
C ASP A 122 18.69 -10.48 -3.17
N LEU A 123 18.23 -9.33 -3.67
CA LEU A 123 17.46 -9.22 -4.91
C LEU A 123 18.35 -9.09 -6.17
N SER A 124 19.66 -9.10 -6.06
CA SER A 124 20.55 -8.90 -7.21
C SER A 124 20.28 -9.90 -8.33
N TRP A 125 20.07 -11.17 -7.97
CA TRP A 125 19.74 -12.23 -8.93
C TRP A 125 18.35 -12.05 -9.61
N VAL A 126 17.38 -11.46 -8.90
CA VAL A 126 16.04 -11.16 -9.46
C VAL A 126 16.17 -10.07 -10.52
N GLY A 127 16.97 -9.03 -10.24
CA GLY A 127 17.27 -7.96 -11.19
C GLY A 127 17.95 -8.48 -12.45
N ASP A 128 18.87 -9.43 -12.31
CA ASP A 128 19.55 -10.07 -13.46
C ASP A 128 18.59 -10.97 -14.26
N ALA A 129 17.77 -11.79 -13.57
CA ALA A 129 16.81 -12.70 -14.18
C ALA A 129 15.65 -11.99 -14.88
N HIS A 130 15.24 -10.82 -14.39
CA HIS A 130 14.09 -10.04 -14.87
C HIS A 130 14.49 -8.62 -15.31
N ALA A 131 15.67 -8.46 -15.88
CA ALA A 131 16.17 -7.16 -16.38
C ALA A 131 15.25 -6.57 -17.48
N ASP A 132 14.56 -7.41 -18.22
CA ASP A 132 13.57 -7.04 -19.23
C ASP A 132 12.28 -6.44 -18.64
N ALA A 133 11.98 -6.70 -17.36
CA ALA A 133 10.85 -6.11 -16.66
C ALA A 133 11.14 -4.67 -16.16
N ILE A 134 12.40 -4.24 -16.17
CA ILE A 134 12.78 -2.89 -15.75
C ILE A 134 12.42 -1.87 -16.82
N VAL A 135 11.69 -0.82 -16.41
CA VAL A 135 11.30 0.30 -17.25
C VAL A 135 12.13 1.53 -16.88
N ASP A 136 12.80 2.13 -17.88
CA ASP A 136 13.54 3.38 -17.70
C ASP A 136 12.57 4.57 -17.66
N ALA A 137 11.88 4.69 -16.54
CA ALA A 137 10.97 5.80 -16.27
C ALA A 137 11.11 6.23 -14.81
N ALA A 138 11.14 7.54 -14.60
CA ALA A 138 11.20 8.09 -13.25
C ALA A 138 9.99 7.68 -12.40
N PRO A 139 10.14 7.55 -11.07
CA PRO A 139 9.00 7.44 -10.16
C PRO A 139 8.05 8.63 -10.32
N PRO A 140 6.71 8.40 -10.23
CA PRO A 140 5.72 9.46 -10.45
C PRO A 140 5.57 10.40 -9.24
N THR A 141 6.08 10.00 -8.09
CA THR A 141 6.13 10.76 -6.84
C THR A 141 7.32 10.34 -5.99
N ASP A 142 7.54 11.03 -4.89
CA ASP A 142 8.59 10.70 -3.93
C ASP A 142 8.42 9.30 -3.35
N LYS A 143 9.56 8.60 -3.14
CA LYS A 143 9.59 7.34 -2.40
C LYS A 143 8.97 7.50 -1.01
N PRO A 144 8.45 6.41 -0.39
CA PRO A 144 7.87 6.46 0.95
C PRO A 144 8.78 7.15 1.96
N ARG A 145 8.26 8.21 2.60
CA ARG A 145 8.99 9.03 3.58
C ARG A 145 9.21 8.24 4.86
N LYS A 146 10.34 8.49 5.53
CA LYS A 146 10.62 7.89 6.84
C LYS A 146 9.69 8.50 7.90
N ILE A 147 8.90 7.63 8.55
CA ILE A 147 7.99 8.04 9.63
C ILE A 147 8.71 7.84 10.97
N ARG A 148 8.77 8.90 11.78
CA ARG A 148 9.35 8.87 13.12
C ARG A 148 8.40 8.19 14.10
N ALA A 149 8.88 7.94 15.32
CA ALA A 149 8.03 7.49 16.41
C ALA A 149 6.90 8.50 16.67
N VAL A 150 5.70 7.98 16.91
CA VAL A 150 4.49 8.75 17.18
C VAL A 150 4.32 8.85 18.69
N SER A 151 3.86 10.01 19.17
CA SER A 151 3.44 10.22 20.56
C SER A 151 1.92 10.35 20.59
N PRO A 152 1.17 9.23 20.68
CA PRO A 152 -0.27 9.24 20.49
C PRO A 152 -0.98 10.15 21.50
N THR A 153 -1.89 10.99 21.01
CA THR A 153 -2.82 11.78 21.82
C THR A 153 -4.16 11.07 22.00
N ALA A 154 -4.45 10.08 21.15
CA ALA A 154 -5.58 9.19 21.27
C ALA A 154 -5.17 7.77 20.88
N THR A 155 -5.84 6.78 21.46
CA THR A 155 -5.60 5.35 21.16
C THR A 155 -6.92 4.61 21.15
N ALA A 156 -7.11 3.74 20.15
CA ALA A 156 -8.21 2.78 20.10
C ALA A 156 -7.65 1.35 20.06
N GLU A 157 -8.43 0.41 20.57
CA GLU A 157 -8.10 -1.02 20.48
C GLU A 157 -8.89 -1.68 19.36
N HIS A 158 -8.22 -2.54 18.60
CA HIS A 158 -8.84 -3.39 17.58
C HIS A 158 -8.44 -4.85 17.81
N ARG A 159 -9.42 -5.72 18.04
CA ARG A 159 -9.18 -7.16 18.07
C ARG A 159 -9.21 -7.71 16.65
N VAL A 160 -8.12 -8.30 16.21
CA VAL A 160 -8.00 -8.91 14.89
C VAL A 160 -8.95 -10.09 14.74
N VAL A 161 -9.87 -10.00 13.78
CA VAL A 161 -10.91 -10.98 13.48
C VAL A 161 -10.72 -11.60 12.08
N TYR A 162 -11.59 -12.54 11.70
CA TYR A 162 -11.49 -13.26 10.43
C TYR A 162 -11.44 -12.33 9.21
N SER A 163 -12.26 -11.30 9.17
CA SER A 163 -12.34 -10.36 8.03
C SER A 163 -11.08 -9.47 7.87
N ASP A 164 -10.21 -9.42 8.88
CA ASP A 164 -8.97 -8.67 8.82
C ASP A 164 -7.84 -9.44 8.15
N ILE A 165 -7.98 -10.77 7.97
CA ILE A 165 -6.89 -11.67 7.60
C ILE A 165 -6.86 -11.92 6.10
N ASP A 166 -5.67 -11.78 5.51
CA ASP A 166 -5.38 -12.10 4.11
C ASP A 166 -5.02 -13.60 3.91
N PHE A 167 -4.71 -13.97 2.67
CA PHE A 167 -4.33 -15.34 2.29
C PHE A 167 -3.00 -15.80 2.93
N ASN A 168 -2.16 -14.88 3.39
CA ASN A 168 -0.93 -15.16 4.14
C ASN A 168 -1.19 -15.39 5.64
N ARG A 169 -2.45 -15.33 6.09
CA ARG A 169 -2.88 -15.41 7.49
C ARG A 169 -2.38 -14.25 8.37
N HIS A 170 -2.13 -13.11 7.75
CA HIS A 170 -1.74 -11.87 8.43
C HIS A 170 -2.82 -10.80 8.23
N VAL A 171 -2.80 -9.78 9.06
CA VAL A 171 -3.69 -8.63 8.87
C VAL A 171 -3.41 -8.00 7.50
N ASN A 172 -4.45 -7.88 6.70
CA ASN A 172 -4.40 -7.29 5.36
C ASN A 172 -3.93 -5.83 5.41
N THR A 173 -3.15 -5.42 4.44
CA THR A 173 -2.61 -4.07 4.31
C THR A 173 -3.68 -2.98 4.41
N MET A 174 -4.82 -3.17 3.71
CA MET A 174 -5.88 -2.16 3.70
C MET A 174 -6.62 -2.08 5.04
N ARG A 175 -6.70 -3.19 5.79
CA ARG A 175 -7.31 -3.18 7.14
C ARG A 175 -6.54 -2.30 8.10
N TYR A 176 -5.20 -2.25 8.03
CA TYR A 176 -4.43 -1.29 8.82
C TYR A 176 -4.78 0.15 8.44
N ILE A 177 -4.97 0.45 7.14
CA ILE A 177 -5.34 1.79 6.68
C ILE A 177 -6.74 2.16 7.15
N GLU A 178 -7.71 1.24 7.10
CA GLU A 178 -9.06 1.44 7.62
C GLU A 178 -9.05 1.73 9.11
N MET A 179 -8.32 0.93 9.93
CA MET A 179 -8.18 1.18 11.37
C MET A 179 -7.61 2.58 11.67
N MET A 180 -6.71 3.09 10.82
CA MET A 180 -6.15 4.44 10.97
C MET A 180 -7.16 5.51 10.56
N ILE A 181 -7.88 5.31 9.46
CA ILE A 181 -8.90 6.24 8.97
C ILE A 181 -10.05 6.36 9.99
N ASP A 182 -10.43 5.26 10.65
CA ASP A 182 -11.46 5.24 11.70
C ASP A 182 -11.10 6.09 12.94
N MET A 183 -9.82 6.47 13.11
CA MET A 183 -9.38 7.39 14.16
C MET A 183 -9.56 8.86 13.79
N LEU A 184 -9.83 9.17 12.52
CA LEU A 184 -9.91 10.55 12.02
C LEU A 184 -11.29 11.17 12.27
N PRO A 185 -11.35 12.47 12.54
CA PRO A 185 -12.62 13.20 12.54
C PRO A 185 -13.30 13.09 11.17
N LEU A 186 -14.62 12.83 11.17
CA LEU A 186 -15.40 12.65 9.94
C LEU A 186 -15.30 13.85 9.00
N GLU A 187 -15.24 15.05 9.57
CA GLU A 187 -15.11 16.31 8.84
C GLU A 187 -13.84 16.39 7.99
N MET A 188 -12.76 15.72 8.42
CA MET A 188 -11.53 15.62 7.63
C MET A 188 -11.70 14.71 6.43
N LEU A 189 -12.44 13.62 6.58
CA LEU A 189 -12.70 12.63 5.52
C LEU A 189 -13.68 13.16 4.47
N MET A 190 -14.50 14.13 4.83
CA MET A 190 -15.46 14.78 3.91
C MET A 190 -14.80 15.83 3.00
N GLN A 191 -13.59 16.27 3.30
CA GLN A 191 -12.91 17.28 2.52
C GLN A 191 -12.43 16.75 1.17
N GLU A 192 -12.69 17.50 0.10
CA GLU A 192 -12.14 17.26 -1.24
C GLU A 192 -10.76 17.93 -1.34
N ALA A 193 -9.78 17.34 -0.68
CA ALA A 193 -8.42 17.85 -0.71
C ALA A 193 -7.45 16.79 -1.21
N PRO A 194 -6.39 17.18 -1.92
CA PRO A 194 -5.32 16.24 -2.25
C PRO A 194 -4.76 15.63 -0.97
N VAL A 195 -4.50 14.33 -1.02
CA VAL A 195 -4.03 13.57 0.14
C VAL A 195 -2.78 12.77 -0.22
N ARG A 196 -1.83 12.67 0.73
CA ARG A 196 -0.71 11.76 0.67
C ARG A 196 -0.71 10.83 1.88
N LEU A 197 -0.65 9.53 1.64
CA LEU A 197 -0.41 8.51 2.65
C LEU A 197 0.99 7.93 2.48
N ASP A 198 1.80 7.96 3.53
CA ASP A 198 3.04 7.18 3.64
C ASP A 198 2.84 6.10 4.73
N ILE A 199 3.17 4.84 4.44
CA ILE A 199 3.01 3.73 5.38
C ILE A 199 4.21 2.80 5.36
N HIS A 200 4.65 2.35 6.57
CA HIS A 200 5.72 1.39 6.78
C HIS A 200 5.19 0.18 7.54
N PHE A 201 5.35 -1.00 6.97
CA PHE A 201 5.05 -2.28 7.58
C PHE A 201 6.31 -2.83 8.22
N LEU A 202 6.31 -2.93 9.56
CA LEU A 202 7.47 -3.29 10.37
C LEU A 202 7.38 -4.72 10.92
N ARG A 203 6.16 -5.16 11.24
CA ARG A 203 5.86 -6.50 11.75
C ARG A 203 4.47 -6.94 11.33
N GLU A 204 4.31 -8.23 11.09
CA GLU A 204 3.02 -8.87 10.81
C GLU A 204 2.21 -9.02 12.09
N CYS A 205 0.89 -8.83 11.97
CA CYS A 205 -0.07 -9.16 13.02
C CYS A 205 -1.00 -10.27 12.55
N ARG A 206 -1.56 -11.04 13.50
CA ARG A 206 -2.30 -12.27 13.22
C ARG A 206 -3.65 -12.29 13.92
N TYR A 207 -4.50 -13.19 13.46
CA TYR A 207 -5.80 -13.46 14.07
C TYR A 207 -5.72 -13.61 15.58
N GLY A 208 -6.66 -12.98 16.28
CA GLY A 208 -6.82 -13.06 17.74
C GLY A 208 -5.96 -12.09 18.55
N GLN A 209 -4.97 -11.42 17.95
CA GLN A 209 -4.20 -10.38 18.60
C GLN A 209 -5.07 -9.13 18.84
N THR A 210 -4.73 -8.36 19.87
CA THR A 210 -5.30 -7.03 20.08
C THR A 210 -4.26 -5.98 19.69
N LEU A 211 -4.67 -5.07 18.81
CA LEU A 211 -3.83 -4.00 18.31
C LEU A 211 -4.21 -2.69 18.98
N ALA A 212 -3.23 -1.92 19.42
CA ALA A 212 -3.41 -0.55 19.87
C ALA A 212 -3.10 0.40 18.69
N VAL A 213 -4.11 1.11 18.21
CA VAL A 213 -4.01 2.11 17.13
C VAL A 213 -3.82 3.48 17.76
N GLY A 214 -2.61 3.98 17.74
CA GLY A 214 -2.26 5.30 18.26
C GLY A 214 -2.34 6.36 17.18
N TYR A 215 -2.87 7.52 17.51
CA TYR A 215 -3.10 8.67 16.64
C TYR A 215 -2.55 9.96 17.24
N GLU A 216 -1.93 10.79 16.41
CA GLU A 216 -1.43 12.13 16.74
C GLU A 216 -1.70 13.08 15.58
N GLN A 217 -2.33 14.24 15.81
CA GLN A 217 -2.56 15.28 14.79
C GLN A 217 -1.53 16.40 14.89
N ARG A 218 -0.95 16.77 13.75
CA ARG A 218 -0.02 17.90 13.61
C ARG A 218 -0.42 18.77 12.42
N GLY A 219 -1.25 19.76 12.64
CA GLY A 219 -1.80 20.58 11.56
C GLY A 219 -2.61 19.73 10.58
N LEU A 220 -2.24 19.72 9.30
CA LEU A 220 -2.88 18.91 8.26
C LEU A 220 -2.29 17.49 8.14
N THR A 221 -1.42 17.07 9.06
CA THR A 221 -0.81 15.75 9.05
C THR A 221 -1.31 14.92 10.23
N ALA A 222 -1.88 13.76 9.94
CA ALA A 222 -2.20 12.74 10.93
C ALA A 222 -1.08 11.69 10.96
N LEU A 223 -0.59 11.37 12.15
CA LEU A 223 0.44 10.36 12.38
C LEU A 223 -0.15 9.17 13.13
N PHE A 224 0.24 7.97 12.72
CA PHE A 224 -0.28 6.73 13.29
C PHE A 224 0.85 5.76 13.65
N GLU A 225 0.65 5.06 14.76
CA GLU A 225 1.48 3.93 15.15
C GLU A 225 0.57 2.80 15.66
N ILE A 226 0.64 1.64 15.02
CA ILE A 226 -0.11 0.45 15.44
C ILE A 226 0.86 -0.49 16.16
N ARG A 227 0.48 -0.88 17.39
CA ARG A 227 1.25 -1.82 18.22
C ARG A 227 0.45 -3.09 18.46
N SER A 228 1.15 -4.23 18.46
CA SER A 228 0.58 -5.49 18.90
C SER A 228 0.43 -5.53 20.42
N ASP A 229 -0.31 -6.51 20.93
CA ASP A 229 -0.45 -6.85 22.35
C ASP A 229 0.89 -7.11 23.07
N ALA A 230 1.92 -7.54 22.34
CA ALA A 230 3.29 -7.65 22.84
C ALA A 230 4.03 -6.29 22.94
N GLY A 231 3.36 -5.17 22.63
CA GLY A 231 3.96 -3.83 22.62
C GLY A 231 4.88 -3.53 21.44
N THR A 232 5.00 -4.46 20.48
CA THR A 232 5.85 -4.29 19.29
C THR A 232 5.14 -3.42 18.27
N VAL A 233 5.86 -2.46 17.68
CA VAL A 233 5.33 -1.63 16.59
C VAL A 233 5.19 -2.47 15.32
N ALA A 234 3.97 -2.60 14.85
CA ALA A 234 3.64 -3.32 13.62
C ALA A 234 3.63 -2.40 12.39
N VAL A 235 3.03 -1.21 12.52
CA VAL A 235 2.87 -0.26 11.42
C VAL A 235 3.12 1.17 11.90
N ARG A 236 3.69 1.99 11.05
CA ARG A 236 3.69 3.45 11.15
C ARG A 236 3.18 4.07 9.88
N ALA A 237 2.36 5.09 10.00
CA ALA A 237 1.85 5.82 8.86
C ALA A 237 1.72 7.32 9.12
N SER A 238 1.67 8.08 8.03
CA SER A 238 1.25 9.48 8.04
C SER A 238 0.27 9.72 6.90
N ILE A 239 -0.80 10.47 7.17
CA ILE A 239 -1.72 10.99 6.17
C ILE A 239 -1.61 12.50 6.21
N GLU A 240 -1.32 13.11 5.07
CA GLU A 240 -1.16 14.56 4.91
C GLU A 240 -2.19 15.05 3.90
N TRP A 241 -2.99 16.05 4.28
CA TRP A 241 -3.90 16.78 3.38
C TRP A 241 -3.19 18.02 2.87
N LYS A 242 -3.37 18.34 1.58
CA LYS A 242 -2.71 19.48 0.91
C LYS A 242 -3.70 20.59 0.56
#